data_25f8449b6e70855c2ecfbd0e938cbcee
#
_entry.id   25f8449b6e70855c2ecfbd0e938cbcee
#
_cell.length_a   1.000
_cell.length_b   1.000
_cell.length_c   1.000
_cell.angle_alpha   90.00
_cell.angle_beta   90.00
_cell.angle_gamma   90.00
#
_symmetry.space_group_name_H-M   'P 1'
#
loop_
_entity.id
_entity.type
_entity.pdbx_description
1 polymer ?
#
loop_
_entity_poly.entity_id
_entity_poly.type
_entity_poly.pdbx_seq_one_letter_code
_entity_poly.pdbx_strand_id
1 'polypeptide(L)'
;MVAVIQRCIKANVKVDNKVIAKIDQGLVVLLGIQSGDDCEDASYVAKKIINLRIYNDSDDKMNLSIKEINGSILVISQFTLCANTKKGRRPSFINAASTAVGGKLYKSFISNLLKYKIKVKTGKFGANMDVALINQGPATFIIDSEN
;
A
#
# COMPACT_ATOMS: atom_id res chain seq x y z
N MET A 1 -9.03 -7.81 0.34
CA MET A 1 -7.78 -7.04 0.63
C MET A 1 -7.91 -5.66 0.03
N VAL A 2 -7.68 -4.63 0.81
CA VAL A 2 -7.83 -3.23 0.34
C VAL A 2 -6.50 -2.52 0.36
N ALA A 3 -6.15 -1.85 -0.73
CA ALA A 3 -4.97 -0.99 -0.82
C ALA A 3 -5.36 0.42 -1.22
N VAL A 4 -4.90 1.42 -0.44
CA VAL A 4 -4.92 2.82 -0.85
C VAL A 4 -3.53 3.18 -1.35
N ILE A 5 -3.47 3.66 -2.59
CA ILE A 5 -2.23 3.93 -3.30
C ILE A 5 -2.13 5.41 -3.56
N GLN A 6 -1.03 6.01 -3.17
CA GLN A 6 -0.76 7.42 -3.42
C GLN A 6 0.55 7.59 -4.19
N ARG A 7 0.48 8.24 -5.34
CA ARG A 7 1.66 8.63 -6.09
C ARG A 7 2.42 9.71 -5.32
N CYS A 8 3.72 9.53 -5.11
CA CYS A 8 4.50 10.47 -4.32
C CYS A 8 5.81 10.88 -4.99
N ILE A 9 6.28 12.10 -4.67
CA ILE A 9 7.61 12.61 -5.02
C ILE A 9 8.63 12.04 -4.04
N LYS A 10 8.24 11.95 -2.76
CA LYS A 10 9.01 11.36 -1.66
C LYS A 10 8.09 10.94 -0.54
N ALA A 11 8.50 9.93 0.21
CA ALA A 11 7.81 9.50 1.42
C ALA A 11 8.79 8.90 2.43
N ASN A 12 8.41 8.93 3.70
CA ASN A 12 9.12 8.22 4.75
C ASN A 12 8.15 7.73 5.84
N VAL A 13 8.61 6.78 6.62
CA VAL A 13 7.88 6.28 7.78
C VAL A 13 8.78 6.28 9.01
N LYS A 14 8.23 6.75 10.13
CA LYS A 14 8.88 6.76 11.43
C LYS A 14 8.20 5.81 12.40
N VAL A 15 8.99 5.20 13.26
CA VAL A 15 8.57 4.45 14.45
C VAL A 15 9.41 4.99 15.62
N ASP A 16 8.79 5.32 16.73
CA ASP A 16 9.47 5.88 17.91
C ASP A 16 10.37 7.08 17.55
N ASN A 17 9.84 8.00 16.74
CA ASN A 17 10.53 9.19 16.22
C ASN A 17 11.75 8.93 15.32
N LYS A 18 12.03 7.66 14.96
CA LYS A 18 13.14 7.30 14.07
C LYS A 18 12.64 6.94 12.69
N VAL A 19 13.23 7.51 11.66
CA VAL A 19 12.94 7.12 10.27
C VAL A 19 13.47 5.70 10.05
N ILE A 20 12.55 4.75 9.74
CA ILE A 20 12.90 3.35 9.48
C ILE A 20 12.95 3.02 7.99
N ALA A 21 12.23 3.77 7.16
CA ALA A 21 12.27 3.64 5.71
C ALA A 21 11.96 4.98 5.03
N LYS A 22 12.55 5.18 3.86
CA LYS A 22 12.28 6.32 2.98
C LYS A 22 12.35 5.89 1.53
N ILE A 23 11.58 6.55 0.68
CA ILE A 23 11.61 6.45 -0.78
C ILE A 23 11.60 7.85 -1.39
N ASP A 24 12.15 7.95 -2.59
CA ASP A 24 11.96 9.09 -3.50
C ASP A 24 10.71 8.86 -4.34
N GLN A 25 10.70 9.24 -5.62
CA GLN A 25 9.55 9.07 -6.50
C GLN A 25 9.03 7.63 -6.52
N GLY A 26 7.72 7.50 -6.33
CA GLY A 26 7.11 6.18 -6.28
C GLY A 26 5.69 6.16 -5.74
N LEU A 27 5.35 5.09 -5.06
CA LEU A 27 4.03 4.86 -4.47
C LEU A 27 4.13 4.61 -2.97
N VAL A 28 3.27 5.27 -2.20
CA VAL A 28 2.91 4.82 -0.85
C VAL A 28 1.69 3.91 -0.98
N VAL A 29 1.78 2.72 -0.42
CA VAL A 29 0.71 1.72 -0.40
C VAL A 29 0.29 1.48 1.05
N LEU A 30 -0.89 1.94 1.42
CA LEU A 30 -1.53 1.61 2.68
C LEU A 30 -2.33 0.31 2.46
N LEU A 31 -1.96 -0.78 3.12
CA LEU A 31 -2.53 -2.10 2.91
C LEU A 31 -3.36 -2.57 4.10
N GLY A 32 -4.67 -2.74 3.88
CA GLY A 32 -5.61 -3.36 4.80
C GLY A 32 -5.89 -4.81 4.42
N ILE A 33 -5.77 -5.72 5.38
CA ILE A 33 -6.04 -7.15 5.18
C ILE A 33 -7.32 -7.48 5.92
N GLN A 34 -8.29 -8.01 5.19
CA GLN A 34 -9.63 -8.34 5.68
C GLN A 34 -9.70 -9.79 6.16
N SER A 35 -10.68 -10.06 7.00
CA SER A 35 -11.03 -11.44 7.36
C SER A 35 -11.53 -12.16 6.11
N GLY A 36 -10.95 -13.31 5.79
CA GLY A 36 -11.27 -14.06 4.58
C GLY A 36 -10.27 -13.89 3.43
N ASP A 37 -9.43 -12.86 3.47
CA ASP A 37 -8.36 -12.69 2.48
C ASP A 37 -7.37 -13.87 2.51
N ASP A 38 -6.79 -14.17 1.34
CA ASP A 38 -5.82 -15.23 1.17
C ASP A 38 -4.58 -14.78 0.33
N CYS A 39 -3.76 -15.76 -0.08
CA CYS A 39 -2.55 -15.49 -0.86
C CYS A 39 -2.86 -15.07 -2.31
N GLU A 40 -4.02 -15.43 -2.84
CA GLU A 40 -4.45 -15.04 -4.19
C GLU A 40 -4.81 -13.57 -4.21
N ASP A 41 -5.49 -13.06 -3.17
CA ASP A 41 -5.75 -11.63 -2.96
C ASP A 41 -4.46 -10.83 -2.92
N ALA A 42 -3.48 -11.30 -2.13
CA ALA A 42 -2.18 -10.65 -2.02
C ALA A 42 -1.44 -10.59 -3.37
N SER A 43 -1.53 -11.67 -4.16
CA SER A 43 -0.95 -11.73 -5.50
C SER A 43 -1.68 -10.82 -6.48
N TYR A 44 -3.01 -10.83 -6.45
CA TYR A 44 -3.84 -10.00 -7.32
C TYR A 44 -3.58 -8.50 -7.08
N VAL A 45 -3.66 -8.05 -5.83
CA VAL A 45 -3.45 -6.63 -5.49
C VAL A 45 -2.03 -6.20 -5.85
N ALA A 46 -1.01 -7.00 -5.56
CA ALA A 46 0.37 -6.70 -5.93
C ALA A 46 0.52 -6.56 -7.46
N LYS A 47 -0.02 -7.49 -8.24
CA LYS A 47 0.00 -7.45 -9.71
C LYS A 47 -0.72 -6.22 -10.26
N LYS A 48 -1.86 -5.85 -9.68
CA LYS A 48 -2.60 -4.63 -10.08
C LYS A 48 -1.76 -3.39 -9.85
N ILE A 49 -1.17 -3.21 -8.66
CA ILE A 49 -0.35 -2.05 -8.30
C ILE A 49 0.82 -1.87 -9.28
N ILE A 50 1.53 -2.96 -9.57
CA ILE A 50 2.71 -2.94 -10.44
C ILE A 50 2.39 -2.52 -11.88
N ASN A 51 1.20 -2.86 -12.37
CA ASN A 51 0.79 -2.62 -13.75
C ASN A 51 -0.10 -1.38 -13.91
N LEU A 52 -0.45 -0.69 -12.82
CA LEU A 52 -1.22 0.54 -12.88
C LEU A 52 -0.44 1.63 -13.64
N ARG A 53 -1.06 2.16 -14.69
CA ARG A 53 -0.46 3.20 -15.55
C ARG A 53 -0.91 4.58 -15.05
N ILE A 54 -0.29 5.06 -14.00
CA ILE A 54 -0.67 6.27 -13.25
C ILE A 54 0.42 7.33 -13.19
N TYR A 55 1.48 7.16 -13.96
CA TYR A 55 2.51 8.19 -14.19
C TYR A 55 2.37 8.75 -15.58
N ASN A 56 2.66 10.04 -15.73
CA ASN A 56 2.51 10.73 -16.99
C ASN A 56 3.64 10.35 -17.96
N ASP A 57 3.28 10.19 -19.23
CA ASP A 57 4.21 10.06 -20.36
C ASP A 57 4.65 11.44 -20.89
N SER A 58 5.33 11.46 -22.02
CA SER A 58 5.79 12.69 -22.69
C SER A 58 4.65 13.61 -23.15
N ASP A 59 3.45 13.07 -23.33
CA ASP A 59 2.24 13.82 -23.74
C ASP A 59 1.39 14.25 -22.54
N ASP A 60 1.94 14.15 -21.32
CA ASP A 60 1.29 14.45 -20.03
C ASP A 60 0.04 13.59 -19.77
N LYS A 61 -0.01 12.37 -20.31
CA LYS A 61 -1.09 11.40 -20.08
C LYS A 61 -0.66 10.31 -19.12
N MET A 62 -1.54 9.92 -18.20
CA MET A 62 -1.32 8.77 -17.30
C MET A 62 -1.19 7.48 -18.11
N ASN A 63 0.01 7.06 -18.41
CA ASN A 63 0.31 5.99 -19.34
C ASN A 63 1.46 5.08 -18.92
N LEU A 64 2.26 5.51 -17.95
CA LEU A 64 3.41 4.77 -17.46
C LEU A 64 3.13 4.13 -16.10
N SER A 65 3.66 2.92 -15.90
CA SER A 65 3.63 2.19 -14.64
C SER A 65 4.81 2.56 -13.74
N ILE A 66 4.75 2.12 -12.48
CA ILE A 66 5.85 2.26 -11.52
C ILE A 66 7.17 1.65 -12.02
N LYS A 67 7.10 0.58 -12.85
CA LYS A 67 8.27 -0.06 -13.45
C LYS A 67 8.94 0.85 -14.48
N GLU A 68 8.15 1.46 -15.34
CA GLU A 68 8.65 2.28 -16.44
C GLU A 68 9.35 3.54 -15.94
N ILE A 69 8.91 4.08 -14.81
CA ILE A 69 9.58 5.23 -14.19
C ILE A 69 10.70 4.82 -13.22
N ASN A 70 11.00 3.51 -13.09
CA ASN A 70 11.97 2.98 -12.13
C ASN A 70 11.76 3.48 -10.69
N GLY A 71 10.49 3.62 -10.30
CA GLY A 71 10.08 4.13 -8.99
C GLY A 71 10.23 3.11 -7.86
N SER A 72 9.96 3.55 -6.64
CA SER A 72 10.00 2.72 -5.42
C SER A 72 8.62 2.61 -4.78
N ILE A 73 8.37 1.55 -4.02
CA ILE A 73 7.13 1.35 -3.26
C ILE A 73 7.44 1.35 -1.77
N LEU A 74 6.68 2.15 -1.01
CA LEU A 74 6.67 2.11 0.46
C LEU A 74 5.36 1.46 0.91
N VAL A 75 5.43 0.25 1.48
CA VAL A 75 4.26 -0.50 1.95
C VAL A 75 4.07 -0.29 3.45
N ILE A 76 2.88 0.16 3.83
CA ILE A 76 2.47 0.40 5.21
C ILE A 76 1.26 -0.48 5.53
N SER A 77 1.33 -1.28 6.58
CA SER A 77 0.16 -2.00 7.07
C SER A 77 -0.85 -1.03 7.69
N GLN A 78 -2.12 -1.13 7.28
CA GLN A 78 -3.17 -0.18 7.63
C GLN A 78 -4.50 -0.92 7.87
N PHE A 79 -4.64 -1.58 9.01
CA PHE A 79 -5.86 -2.36 9.33
C PHE A 79 -7.12 -1.49 9.43
N THR A 80 -6.96 -0.19 9.69
CA THR A 80 -8.09 0.75 9.77
C THR A 80 -8.82 0.93 8.44
N LEU A 81 -8.24 0.51 7.30
CA LEU A 81 -8.97 0.43 6.02
C LEU A 81 -10.10 -0.60 6.05
N CYS A 82 -10.03 -1.58 6.96
CA CYS A 82 -11.07 -2.60 7.14
C CYS A 82 -12.17 -2.15 8.12
N ALA A 83 -12.14 -0.88 8.56
CA ALA A 83 -13.08 -0.34 9.53
C ALA A 83 -14.50 -0.24 8.97
N ASN A 84 -15.47 -0.69 9.76
CA ASN A 84 -16.89 -0.39 9.52
C ASN A 84 -17.28 0.86 10.32
N THR A 85 -17.66 1.93 9.62
CA THR A 85 -18.06 3.21 10.19
C THR A 85 -19.56 3.52 10.04
N LYS A 86 -20.35 2.53 9.56
CA LYS A 86 -21.78 2.73 9.26
C LYS A 86 -22.65 2.97 10.50
N LYS A 87 -22.25 2.48 11.66
CA LYS A 87 -23.01 2.60 12.91
C LYS A 87 -22.19 3.26 14.02
N GLY A 88 -22.80 4.27 14.66
CA GLY A 88 -22.20 4.94 15.80
C GLY A 88 -21.00 5.83 15.45
N ARG A 89 -20.27 6.27 16.49
CA ARG A 89 -19.10 7.17 16.36
C ARG A 89 -17.76 6.46 16.50
N ARG A 90 -17.75 5.19 16.87
CA ARG A 90 -16.53 4.38 17.03
C ARG A 90 -16.44 3.41 15.86
N PRO A 91 -15.33 3.41 15.09
CA PRO A 91 -15.11 2.41 14.04
C PRO A 91 -15.08 1.00 14.64
N SER A 92 -15.67 0.04 13.92
CA SER A 92 -15.57 -1.38 14.24
C SER A 92 -14.55 -2.03 13.34
N PHE A 93 -13.65 -2.82 13.87
CA PHE A 93 -12.60 -3.51 13.14
C PHE A 93 -12.84 -5.03 13.01
N ILE A 94 -14.09 -5.47 13.17
CA ILE A 94 -14.46 -6.88 13.11
C ILE A 94 -14.10 -7.53 11.75
N ASN A 95 -14.04 -6.73 10.69
CA ASN A 95 -13.69 -7.18 9.34
C ASN A 95 -12.17 -7.25 9.11
N ALA A 96 -11.35 -6.78 10.05
CA ALA A 96 -9.89 -6.89 9.90
C ALA A 96 -9.43 -8.31 10.20
N ALA A 97 -8.44 -8.81 9.44
CA ALA A 97 -7.80 -10.08 9.75
C ALA A 97 -7.11 -10.06 11.12
N SER A 98 -7.00 -11.21 11.76
CA SER A 98 -6.21 -11.34 12.98
C SER A 98 -4.74 -10.95 12.74
N THR A 99 -4.03 -10.52 13.78
CA THR A 99 -2.62 -10.09 13.66
C THR A 99 -1.74 -11.19 13.03
N ALA A 100 -1.99 -12.46 13.36
CA ALA A 100 -1.22 -13.58 12.81
C ALA A 100 -1.46 -13.77 11.30
N VAL A 101 -2.72 -13.78 10.86
CA VAL A 101 -3.10 -13.90 9.45
C VAL A 101 -2.66 -12.66 8.68
N GLY A 102 -2.95 -11.47 9.20
CA GLY A 102 -2.56 -10.21 8.59
C GLY A 102 -1.05 -10.10 8.39
N GLY A 103 -0.24 -10.48 9.39
CA GLY A 103 1.22 -10.49 9.27
C GLY A 103 1.74 -11.46 8.21
N LYS A 104 1.13 -12.64 8.09
CA LYS A 104 1.47 -13.63 7.04
C LYS A 104 1.16 -13.09 5.64
N LEU A 105 -0.05 -12.56 5.44
CA LEU A 105 -0.48 -12.03 4.14
C LEU A 105 0.24 -10.74 3.75
N TYR A 106 0.58 -9.88 4.72
CA TYR A 106 1.44 -8.72 4.50
C TYR A 106 2.81 -9.13 3.93
N LYS A 107 3.44 -10.15 4.50
CA LYS A 107 4.71 -10.70 3.98
C LYS A 107 4.54 -11.31 2.59
N SER A 108 3.44 -12.04 2.34
CA SER A 108 3.09 -12.60 1.03
C SER A 108 2.96 -11.50 -0.03
N PHE A 109 2.26 -10.42 0.29
CA PHE A 109 2.11 -9.26 -0.59
C PHE A 109 3.47 -8.64 -0.96
N ILE A 110 4.34 -8.39 0.05
CA ILE A 110 5.69 -7.86 -0.19
C ILE A 110 6.51 -8.80 -1.09
N SER A 111 6.47 -10.11 -0.82
CA SER A 111 7.14 -11.11 -1.64
C SER A 111 6.66 -11.09 -3.09
N ASN A 112 5.35 -10.90 -3.32
CA ASN A 112 4.80 -10.77 -4.66
C ASN A 112 5.30 -9.51 -5.38
N LEU A 113 5.39 -8.35 -4.69
CA LEU A 113 5.98 -7.13 -5.26
C LEU A 113 7.44 -7.34 -5.66
N LEU A 114 8.23 -7.98 -4.81
CA LEU A 114 9.66 -8.22 -5.05
C LEU A 114 9.93 -9.10 -6.28
N LYS A 115 9.02 -10.01 -6.65
CA LYS A 115 9.13 -10.81 -7.89
C LYS A 115 9.23 -9.95 -9.15
N TYR A 116 8.72 -8.74 -9.13
CA TYR A 116 8.76 -7.79 -10.25
C TYR A 116 10.04 -6.94 -10.30
N LYS A 117 11.03 -7.22 -9.44
CA LYS A 117 12.32 -6.51 -9.35
C LYS A 117 12.18 -5.00 -9.05
N ILE A 118 11.13 -4.62 -8.33
CA ILE A 118 10.88 -3.24 -7.88
C ILE A 118 11.54 -3.03 -6.52
N LYS A 119 12.00 -1.80 -6.28
CA LYS A 119 12.51 -1.38 -4.97
C LYS A 119 11.35 -1.25 -3.99
N VAL A 120 11.27 -2.14 -3.01
CA VAL A 120 10.24 -2.13 -1.96
C VAL A 120 10.88 -1.78 -0.62
N LYS A 121 10.28 -0.81 0.06
CA LYS A 121 10.53 -0.48 1.47
C LYS A 121 9.25 -0.71 2.26
N THR A 122 9.39 -0.97 3.55
CA THR A 122 8.25 -1.30 4.40
C THR A 122 8.28 -0.51 5.70
N GLY A 123 7.10 -0.25 6.24
CA GLY A 123 6.94 0.08 7.64
C GLY A 123 7.15 -1.15 8.54
N LYS A 124 6.90 -1.00 9.82
CA LYS A 124 6.92 -2.07 10.82
C LYS A 124 5.50 -2.55 11.10
N PHE A 125 5.19 -3.79 10.71
CA PHE A 125 3.85 -4.37 10.92
C PHE A 125 3.45 -4.34 12.40
N GLY A 126 2.23 -3.84 12.67
CA GLY A 126 1.67 -3.76 14.01
C GLY A 126 2.23 -2.64 14.90
N ALA A 127 3.15 -1.81 14.41
CA ALA A 127 3.65 -0.66 15.16
C ALA A 127 2.83 0.61 14.89
N ASN A 128 2.87 1.56 15.82
CA ASN A 128 2.45 2.92 15.55
C ASN A 128 3.47 3.59 14.64
N MET A 129 3.00 4.18 13.56
CA MET A 129 3.85 4.74 12.51
C MET A 129 3.38 6.16 12.15
N ASP A 130 4.34 7.08 12.00
CA ASP A 130 4.11 8.37 11.36
C ASP A 130 4.55 8.26 9.90
N VAL A 131 3.62 8.44 8.98
CA VAL A 131 3.87 8.36 7.54
C VAL A 131 3.81 9.75 6.95
N ALA A 132 4.92 10.22 6.41
CA ALA A 132 5.02 11.49 5.71
C ALA A 132 5.20 11.26 4.22
N LEU A 133 4.42 11.95 3.39
CA LEU A 133 4.55 11.89 1.94
C LEU A 133 4.16 13.23 1.29
N ILE A 134 4.66 13.45 0.08
CA ILE A 134 4.16 14.49 -0.81
C ILE A 134 3.40 13.79 -1.92
N ASN A 135 2.05 13.84 -1.87
CA ASN A 135 1.20 13.26 -2.88
C ASN A 135 1.26 14.09 -4.17
N GLN A 136 1.74 13.49 -5.24
CA GLN A 136 1.96 14.15 -6.52
C GLN A 136 0.71 14.09 -7.40
N GLY A 137 0.23 15.27 -7.77
CA GLY A 137 -0.84 15.40 -8.75
C GLY A 137 -2.14 16.06 -8.25
N PRO A 138 -2.74 15.84 -7.07
CA PRO A 138 -2.66 14.64 -6.25
C PRO A 138 -3.27 13.43 -6.97
N ALA A 139 -2.68 12.25 -6.79
CA ALA A 139 -3.19 11.01 -7.36
C ALA A 139 -3.29 9.94 -6.27
N THR A 140 -4.51 9.49 -6.02
CA THR A 140 -4.85 8.51 -5.00
C THR A 140 -5.87 7.52 -5.58
N PHE A 141 -5.60 6.23 -5.42
CA PHE A 141 -6.43 5.15 -5.95
C PHE A 141 -6.73 4.13 -4.87
N ILE A 142 -7.87 3.48 -4.97
CA ILE A 142 -8.26 2.36 -4.11
C ILE A 142 -8.32 1.10 -4.98
N ILE A 143 -7.69 0.03 -4.53
CA ILE A 143 -7.81 -1.31 -5.11
C ILE A 143 -8.41 -2.21 -4.03
N ASP A 144 -9.45 -2.93 -4.38
CA ASP A 144 -10.06 -3.96 -3.55
C ASP A 144 -10.00 -5.29 -4.31
N SER A 145 -9.58 -6.37 -3.64
CA SER A 145 -9.51 -7.70 -4.26
C SER A 145 -10.89 -8.34 -4.46
N GLU A 146 -11.90 -7.89 -3.72
CA GLU A 146 -13.28 -8.38 -3.83
C GLU A 146 -14.11 -7.70 -4.94
N ASN A 147 -13.56 -6.70 -5.64
CA ASN A 147 -14.24 -5.94 -6.71
C ASN A 147 -13.54 -6.10 -8.06
#